data_065c52cf50f03157f1212693abae4ab6
#
_entry.id   065c52cf50f03157f1212693abae4ab6
#
_cell.length_a   1.000
_cell.length_b   1.000
_cell.length_c   1.000
_cell.angle_alpha   90.00
_cell.angle_beta   90.00
_cell.angle_gamma   90.00
#
_symmetry.space_group_name_H-M   'P 1'
#
loop_
_entity.id
_entity.type
_entity.pdbx_description
1 polymer ?
#
loop_
_entity_poly.entity_id
_entity_poly.type
_entity_poly.pdbx_seq_one_letter_code
_entity_poly.pdbx_strand_id
1 'polypeptide(L)'
;QYEPCRGKGETAMLEELKKEVYEANMELPRRGLITYTWGNVSGIDRESGYFVIKPSGVDYDALSPDDMVVMDLDGNKIEGRYKPSSDTATHIELYKKYEEIGGIVHTHSPEAVAWAQAGRDIPLYGTTHADYFFGPIPCARNLTPEEIDEAYEKNTGLVIIETFETRGIKPMYTPAVLCANHGPFTWGKDAAEAVHNAVVLEEV
;
A
#
# COMPACT_ATOMS: atom_id res chain seq x y z
N GLN A 1 19.59 5.31 -25.48
CA GLN A 1 18.56 4.66 -24.64
C GLN A 1 19.02 3.22 -24.46
N TYR A 2 19.49 2.90 -23.26
CA TYR A 2 19.94 1.55 -22.91
C TYR A 2 18.73 0.84 -22.30
N GLU A 3 18.04 0.00 -23.07
CA GLU A 3 17.10 -0.97 -22.50
C GLU A 3 17.94 -2.11 -21.89
N PRO A 4 17.91 -2.33 -20.59
CA PRO A 4 18.55 -3.52 -20.03
C PRO A 4 17.84 -4.75 -20.58
N CYS A 5 18.58 -5.68 -21.21
CA CYS A 5 18.06 -6.98 -21.62
C CYS A 5 17.62 -7.76 -20.37
N ARG A 6 16.34 -7.72 -20.06
CA ARG A 6 15.75 -8.59 -19.03
C ARG A 6 15.81 -10.05 -19.47
N GLY A 7 16.16 -10.94 -18.56
CA GLY A 7 16.09 -12.38 -18.81
C GLY A 7 14.65 -12.84 -19.07
N LYS A 8 14.44 -13.86 -19.90
CA LYS A 8 13.11 -14.39 -20.20
C LYS A 8 12.32 -14.80 -18.94
N GLY A 9 13.00 -15.26 -17.90
CA GLY A 9 12.38 -15.61 -16.61
C GLY A 9 11.89 -14.38 -15.83
N GLU A 10 12.66 -13.30 -15.80
CA GLU A 10 12.31 -12.04 -15.14
C GLU A 10 11.09 -11.38 -15.80
N THR A 11 11.04 -11.36 -17.15
CA THR A 11 9.88 -10.84 -17.87
C THR A 11 8.62 -11.65 -17.56
N ALA A 12 8.67 -12.97 -17.51
CA ALA A 12 7.52 -13.81 -17.20
C ALA A 12 7.04 -13.62 -15.75
N MET A 13 7.95 -13.44 -14.80
CA MET A 13 7.63 -13.19 -13.39
C MET A 13 6.94 -11.84 -13.20
N LEU A 14 7.40 -10.77 -13.88
CA LEU A 14 6.77 -9.46 -13.83
C LEU A 14 5.37 -9.46 -14.46
N GLU A 15 5.16 -10.22 -15.54
CA GLU A 15 3.82 -10.38 -16.12
C GLU A 15 2.84 -11.08 -15.19
N GLU A 16 3.30 -12.08 -14.42
CA GLU A 16 2.47 -12.72 -13.41
C GLU A 16 2.18 -11.76 -12.25
N LEU A 17 3.19 -11.05 -11.74
CA LEU A 17 3.01 -10.04 -10.70
C LEU A 17 2.05 -8.93 -11.13
N LYS A 18 2.06 -8.48 -12.39
CA LYS A 18 1.08 -7.52 -12.92
C LYS A 18 -0.34 -8.03 -12.81
N LYS A 19 -0.57 -9.32 -13.14
CA LYS A 19 -1.90 -9.93 -13.03
C LYS A 19 -2.34 -10.02 -11.57
N GLU A 20 -1.47 -10.48 -10.69
CA GLU A 20 -1.76 -10.58 -9.25
C GLU A 20 -2.10 -9.21 -8.66
N VAL A 21 -1.31 -8.18 -8.95
CA VAL A 21 -1.55 -6.82 -8.47
C VAL A 21 -2.80 -6.21 -9.09
N TYR A 22 -3.07 -6.48 -10.36
CA TYR A 22 -4.32 -6.08 -11.01
C TYR A 22 -5.53 -6.69 -10.30
N GLU A 23 -5.56 -8.01 -10.09
CA GLU A 23 -6.67 -8.69 -9.42
C GLU A 23 -6.84 -8.18 -7.98
N ALA A 24 -5.74 -7.95 -7.26
CA ALA A 24 -5.79 -7.34 -5.93
C ALA A 24 -6.40 -5.92 -5.96
N ASN A 25 -6.06 -5.09 -6.94
CA ASN A 25 -6.67 -3.78 -7.11
C ASN A 25 -8.18 -3.90 -7.40
N MET A 26 -8.59 -4.84 -8.26
CA MET A 26 -10.00 -5.06 -8.60
C MET A 26 -10.84 -5.58 -7.44
N GLU A 27 -10.22 -6.24 -6.47
CA GLU A 27 -10.90 -6.68 -5.26
C GLU A 27 -11.35 -5.50 -4.38
N LEU A 28 -10.63 -4.39 -4.38
CA LEU A 28 -11.00 -3.21 -3.58
C LEU A 28 -12.41 -2.67 -3.92
N PRO A 29 -12.76 -2.36 -5.18
CA PRO A 29 -14.12 -1.94 -5.53
C PRO A 29 -15.15 -3.06 -5.33
N ARG A 30 -14.80 -4.33 -5.56
CA ARG A 30 -15.69 -5.48 -5.29
C ARG A 30 -16.09 -5.58 -3.81
N ARG A 31 -15.21 -5.14 -2.91
CA ARG A 31 -15.47 -5.11 -1.45
C ARG A 31 -15.99 -3.76 -0.95
N GLY A 32 -16.25 -2.81 -1.84
CA GLY A 32 -16.80 -1.51 -1.45
C GLY A 32 -15.82 -0.57 -0.76
N LEU A 33 -14.51 -0.79 -0.92
CA LEU A 33 -13.46 0.01 -0.26
C LEU A 33 -13.05 1.24 -1.07
N ILE A 34 -13.61 1.46 -2.26
CA ILE A 34 -13.16 2.46 -3.22
C ILE A 34 -14.27 3.46 -3.54
N THR A 35 -13.87 4.72 -3.64
CA THR A 35 -14.63 5.81 -4.22
C THR A 35 -13.83 6.36 -5.41
N TYR A 36 -14.45 6.44 -6.60
CA TYR A 36 -13.81 6.89 -7.84
C TYR A 36 -12.54 6.10 -8.17
N THR A 37 -11.42 6.80 -8.37
CA THR A 37 -10.10 6.24 -8.69
C THR A 37 -9.18 6.14 -7.48
N TRP A 38 -9.66 6.53 -6.31
CA TRP A 38 -8.86 6.61 -5.09
C TRP A 38 -8.48 5.22 -4.59
N GLY A 39 -7.32 5.16 -3.95
CA GLY A 39 -6.78 3.91 -3.47
C GLY A 39 -5.96 3.14 -4.52
N ASN A 40 -5.16 2.24 -4.03
CA ASN A 40 -4.25 1.44 -4.84
C ASN A 40 -3.72 0.24 -4.06
N VAL A 41 -3.25 -0.74 -4.82
CA VAL A 41 -2.49 -1.89 -4.33
C VAL A 41 -1.17 -1.94 -5.08
N SER A 42 -0.11 -2.30 -4.38
CA SER A 42 1.14 -2.74 -4.99
C SER A 42 1.55 -4.12 -4.50
N GLY A 43 2.44 -4.76 -5.26
CA GLY A 43 3.11 -6.01 -4.89
C GLY A 43 4.55 -5.97 -5.37
N ILE A 44 5.48 -6.55 -4.61
CA ILE A 44 6.92 -6.55 -4.92
C ILE A 44 7.41 -7.96 -5.20
N ASP A 45 8.27 -8.06 -6.22
CA ASP A 45 9.17 -9.19 -6.39
C ASP A 45 10.52 -8.88 -5.75
N ARG A 46 10.83 -9.57 -4.66
CA ARG A 46 12.07 -9.33 -3.90
C ARG A 46 13.32 -9.82 -4.62
N GLU A 47 13.19 -10.75 -5.56
CA GLU A 47 14.32 -11.26 -6.32
C GLU A 47 14.84 -10.22 -7.33
N SER A 48 13.94 -9.61 -8.10
CA SER A 48 14.30 -8.54 -9.05
C SER A 48 14.46 -7.17 -8.39
N GLY A 49 13.83 -6.96 -7.22
CA GLY A 49 13.75 -5.66 -6.56
C GLY A 49 12.74 -4.70 -7.20
N TYR A 50 11.89 -5.18 -8.13
CA TYR A 50 10.84 -4.40 -8.76
C TYR A 50 9.49 -4.62 -8.07
N PHE A 51 8.67 -3.59 -8.05
CA PHE A 51 7.27 -3.71 -7.62
C PHE A 51 6.33 -3.17 -8.70
N VAL A 52 5.11 -3.68 -8.66
CA VAL A 52 4.02 -3.29 -9.54
C VAL A 52 3.00 -2.50 -8.73
N ILE A 53 2.50 -1.41 -9.29
CA ILE A 53 1.51 -0.55 -8.63
C ILE A 53 0.46 -0.07 -9.65
N LYS A 54 -0.75 0.21 -9.14
CA LYS A 54 -1.83 0.80 -9.92
C LYS A 54 -1.42 2.16 -10.50
N PRO A 55 -1.77 2.45 -11.77
CA PRO A 55 -1.57 3.78 -12.33
C PRO A 55 -2.46 4.84 -11.67
N SER A 56 -1.98 6.08 -11.64
CA SER A 56 -2.71 7.23 -11.13
C SER A 56 -3.87 7.61 -12.04
N GLY A 57 -5.04 7.88 -11.46
CA GLY A 57 -6.19 8.48 -12.15
C GLY A 57 -6.84 7.62 -13.22
N VAL A 58 -6.57 6.32 -13.27
CA VAL A 58 -7.26 5.37 -14.17
C VAL A 58 -8.43 4.74 -13.44
N ASP A 59 -9.61 4.82 -14.04
CA ASP A 59 -10.82 4.20 -13.50
C ASP A 59 -10.66 2.69 -13.38
N TYR A 60 -11.19 2.10 -12.31
CA TYR A 60 -11.11 0.66 -12.08
C TYR A 60 -11.76 -0.15 -13.21
N ASP A 61 -12.90 0.33 -13.75
CA ASP A 61 -13.60 -0.33 -14.85
C ASP A 61 -12.83 -0.31 -16.19
N ALA A 62 -11.88 0.62 -16.33
CA ALA A 62 -11.04 0.75 -17.53
C ALA A 62 -9.66 0.11 -17.37
N LEU A 63 -9.35 -0.41 -16.17
CA LEU A 63 -8.04 -0.94 -15.83
C LEU A 63 -7.84 -2.36 -16.39
N SER A 64 -6.63 -2.63 -16.85
CA SER A 64 -6.20 -3.97 -17.28
C SER A 64 -4.84 -4.32 -16.68
N PRO A 65 -4.43 -5.59 -16.68
CA PRO A 65 -3.09 -5.99 -16.20
C PRO A 65 -1.95 -5.25 -16.91
N ASP A 66 -2.10 -4.95 -18.21
CA ASP A 66 -1.09 -4.24 -19.02
C ASP A 66 -0.93 -2.76 -18.63
N ASP A 67 -1.90 -2.21 -17.90
CA ASP A 67 -1.87 -0.84 -17.41
C ASP A 67 -1.06 -0.67 -16.12
N MET A 68 -0.75 -1.77 -15.45
CA MET A 68 0.04 -1.75 -14.22
C MET A 68 1.42 -1.18 -14.48
N VAL A 69 1.94 -0.41 -13.52
CA VAL A 69 3.22 0.28 -13.63
C VAL A 69 4.28 -0.46 -12.84
N VAL A 70 5.41 -0.75 -13.47
CA VAL A 70 6.57 -1.37 -12.82
C VAL A 70 7.55 -0.29 -12.39
N MET A 71 7.94 -0.32 -11.13
CA MET A 71 8.86 0.62 -10.48
C MET A 71 10.02 -0.11 -9.83
N ASP A 72 11.15 0.57 -9.70
CA ASP A 72 12.20 0.15 -8.78
C ASP A 72 12.08 0.86 -7.42
N LEU A 73 12.88 0.43 -6.44
CA LEU A 73 12.87 1.04 -5.11
C LEU A 73 13.58 2.41 -5.05
N ASP A 74 14.24 2.83 -6.12
CA ASP A 74 14.82 4.18 -6.22
C ASP A 74 13.84 5.19 -6.81
N GLY A 75 12.62 4.73 -7.16
CA GLY A 75 11.55 5.58 -7.70
C GLY A 75 11.59 5.75 -9.21
N ASN A 76 12.40 4.96 -9.91
CA ASN A 76 12.42 4.98 -11.37
C ASN A 76 11.28 4.12 -11.92
N LYS A 77 10.57 4.64 -12.93
CA LYS A 77 9.62 3.85 -13.69
C LYS A 77 10.37 2.96 -14.69
N ILE A 78 10.21 1.66 -14.53
CA ILE A 78 10.86 0.64 -15.34
C ILE A 78 9.99 0.28 -16.54
N GLU A 79 8.65 0.21 -16.34
CA GLU A 79 7.70 -0.15 -17.38
C GLU A 79 6.32 0.44 -17.10
N GLY A 80 5.54 0.65 -18.16
CA GLY A 80 4.15 1.12 -18.08
C GLY A 80 3.93 2.45 -18.81
N ARG A 81 2.77 2.57 -19.46
CA ARG A 81 2.39 3.76 -20.25
C ARG A 81 1.89 4.92 -19.40
N TYR A 82 1.39 4.62 -18.23
CA TYR A 82 0.81 5.62 -17.32
C TYR A 82 1.83 6.11 -16.28
N LYS A 83 1.43 7.15 -15.54
CA LYS A 83 2.12 7.54 -14.31
C LYS A 83 1.73 6.56 -13.20
N PRO A 84 2.67 6.17 -12.31
CA PRO A 84 2.33 5.38 -11.14
C PRO A 84 1.43 6.18 -10.19
N SER A 85 0.76 5.48 -9.26
CA SER A 85 0.02 6.13 -8.18
C SER A 85 0.85 7.20 -7.48
N SER A 86 0.22 8.29 -7.04
CA SER A 86 0.86 9.34 -6.22
C SER A 86 1.48 8.76 -4.94
N ASP A 87 0.89 7.70 -4.38
CA ASP A 87 1.35 7.06 -3.14
C ASP A 87 2.61 6.21 -3.30
N THR A 88 3.16 6.10 -4.52
CA THR A 88 4.33 5.27 -4.82
C THR A 88 5.50 5.52 -3.85
N ALA A 89 5.78 6.77 -3.49
CA ALA A 89 6.86 7.09 -2.56
C ALA A 89 6.61 6.54 -1.14
N THR A 90 5.36 6.50 -0.69
CA THR A 90 4.98 5.86 0.59
C THR A 90 5.26 4.36 0.54
N HIS A 91 4.85 3.69 -0.54
CA HIS A 91 5.10 2.26 -0.73
C HIS A 91 6.60 1.93 -0.76
N ILE A 92 7.40 2.75 -1.44
CA ILE A 92 8.86 2.59 -1.51
C ILE A 92 9.49 2.62 -0.11
N GLU A 93 9.14 3.60 0.74
CA GLU A 93 9.70 3.69 2.09
C GLU A 93 9.37 2.45 2.92
N LEU A 94 8.13 1.95 2.84
CA LEU A 94 7.71 0.74 3.54
C LEU A 94 8.43 -0.51 3.03
N TYR A 95 8.56 -0.68 1.71
CA TYR A 95 9.29 -1.81 1.12
C TYR A 95 10.79 -1.79 1.46
N LYS A 96 11.41 -0.61 1.49
CA LYS A 96 12.82 -0.46 1.88
C LYS A 96 13.05 -0.80 3.35
N LYS A 97 12.10 -0.45 4.21
CA LYS A 97 12.23 -0.64 5.66
C LYS A 97 11.92 -2.06 6.11
N TYR A 98 10.89 -2.68 5.51
CA TYR A 98 10.35 -3.96 5.96
C TYR A 98 10.41 -4.99 4.83
N GLU A 99 11.44 -5.84 4.86
CA GLU A 99 11.69 -6.84 3.81
C GLU A 99 10.60 -7.93 3.77
N GLU A 100 9.91 -8.18 4.88
CA GLU A 100 8.83 -9.14 4.98
C GLU A 100 7.52 -8.70 4.31
N ILE A 101 7.36 -7.40 4.00
CA ILE A 101 6.19 -6.88 3.30
C ILE A 101 6.30 -7.22 1.81
N GLY A 102 5.31 -7.95 1.29
CA GLY A 102 5.22 -8.31 -0.13
C GLY A 102 4.13 -7.59 -0.91
N GLY A 103 3.15 -6.99 -0.20
CA GLY A 103 2.10 -6.18 -0.80
C GLY A 103 1.63 -5.08 0.13
N ILE A 104 1.18 -3.95 -0.44
CA ILE A 104 0.70 -2.78 0.30
C ILE A 104 -0.58 -2.27 -0.35
N VAL A 105 -1.55 -1.89 0.50
CA VAL A 105 -2.82 -1.26 0.11
C VAL A 105 -2.94 0.10 0.77
N HIS A 106 -3.42 1.07 0.00
CA HIS A 106 -3.95 2.33 0.51
C HIS A 106 -5.40 2.49 0.06
N THR A 107 -6.27 2.91 0.95
CA THR A 107 -7.67 3.25 0.64
C THR A 107 -8.08 4.52 1.36
N HIS A 108 -9.26 5.03 0.98
CA HIS A 108 -9.99 6.04 1.74
C HIS A 108 -11.33 5.46 2.21
N SER A 109 -11.31 4.21 2.69
CA SER A 109 -12.51 3.53 3.14
C SER A 109 -13.13 4.23 4.37
N PRO A 110 -14.46 4.39 4.43
CA PRO A 110 -15.12 5.36 5.30
C PRO A 110 -14.88 5.18 6.79
N GLU A 111 -14.96 3.97 7.30
CA GLU A 111 -14.81 3.72 8.75
C GLU A 111 -13.35 3.94 9.19
N ALA A 112 -12.39 3.45 8.42
CA ALA A 112 -10.98 3.69 8.68
C ALA A 112 -10.62 5.18 8.60
N VAL A 113 -11.18 5.91 7.61
CA VAL A 113 -10.99 7.36 7.49
C VAL A 113 -11.59 8.10 8.68
N ALA A 114 -12.76 7.68 9.19
CA ALA A 114 -13.37 8.30 10.36
C ALA A 114 -12.44 8.24 11.59
N TRP A 115 -11.81 7.09 11.83
CA TRP A 115 -10.81 6.95 12.89
C TRP A 115 -9.54 7.77 12.64
N ALA A 116 -9.06 7.79 11.38
CA ALA A 116 -7.90 8.60 10.99
C ALA A 116 -8.15 10.10 11.20
N GLN A 117 -9.33 10.60 10.84
CA GLN A 117 -9.75 12.00 11.08
C GLN A 117 -9.91 12.32 12.57
N ALA A 118 -10.33 11.34 13.37
CA ALA A 118 -10.40 11.49 14.82
C ALA A 118 -8.99 11.47 15.48
N GLY A 119 -7.94 11.10 14.73
CA GLY A 119 -6.57 11.02 15.24
C GLY A 119 -6.41 9.96 16.34
N ARG A 120 -7.14 8.85 16.25
CA ARG A 120 -7.21 7.83 17.30
C ARG A 120 -6.86 6.46 16.79
N ASP A 121 -6.14 5.70 17.61
CA ASP A 121 -5.96 4.27 17.40
C ASP A 121 -7.32 3.55 17.43
N ILE A 122 -7.47 2.46 16.65
CA ILE A 122 -8.62 1.57 16.77
C ILE A 122 -8.33 0.58 17.90
N PRO A 123 -9.07 0.63 19.02
CA PRO A 123 -8.84 -0.28 20.14
C PRO A 123 -9.23 -1.71 19.79
N LEU A 124 -8.55 -2.67 20.39
CA LEU A 124 -8.90 -4.09 20.24
C LEU A 124 -10.11 -4.42 21.11
N TYR A 125 -11.29 -4.52 20.49
CA TYR A 125 -12.53 -4.88 21.20
C TYR A 125 -13.07 -6.25 20.80
N GLY A 126 -12.95 -6.65 19.55
CA GLY A 126 -13.59 -7.81 18.99
C GLY A 126 -12.65 -8.97 18.68
N THR A 127 -13.25 -10.17 18.52
CA THR A 127 -12.50 -11.37 18.15
C THR A 127 -11.92 -11.29 16.73
N THR A 128 -12.67 -10.74 15.78
CA THR A 128 -12.19 -10.54 14.41
C THR A 128 -10.95 -9.65 14.39
N HIS A 129 -10.96 -8.55 15.16
CA HIS A 129 -9.77 -7.71 15.31
C HIS A 129 -8.58 -8.53 15.85
N ALA A 130 -8.82 -9.30 16.94
CA ALA A 130 -7.78 -10.10 17.59
C ALA A 130 -7.18 -11.20 16.68
N ASP A 131 -7.97 -11.72 15.74
CA ASP A 131 -7.53 -12.76 14.81
C ASP A 131 -6.52 -12.24 13.76
N TYR A 132 -6.57 -10.94 13.44
CA TYR A 132 -5.78 -10.36 12.35
C TYR A 132 -4.74 -9.33 12.78
N PHE A 133 -4.98 -8.64 13.91
CA PHE A 133 -4.11 -7.55 14.37
C PHE A 133 -3.75 -7.75 15.85
N PHE A 134 -2.46 -7.76 16.12
CA PHE A 134 -1.98 -7.84 17.49
C PHE A 134 -2.05 -6.45 18.17
N GLY A 135 -2.98 -6.29 19.09
CA GLY A 135 -3.18 -5.02 19.80
C GLY A 135 -3.98 -3.97 19.00
N PRO A 136 -4.00 -2.72 19.46
CA PRO A 136 -4.66 -1.64 18.75
C PRO A 136 -4.04 -1.38 17.38
N ILE A 137 -4.87 -0.97 16.40
CA ILE A 137 -4.36 -0.48 15.11
C ILE A 137 -3.90 0.96 15.34
N PRO A 138 -2.61 1.27 15.12
CA PRO A 138 -2.06 2.57 15.45
C PRO A 138 -2.53 3.66 14.49
N CYS A 139 -2.73 4.87 15.02
CA CYS A 139 -2.86 6.09 14.23
C CYS A 139 -1.52 6.85 14.27
N ALA A 140 -0.89 6.99 13.10
CA ALA A 140 0.31 7.78 12.95
C ALA A 140 -0.01 9.28 13.10
N ARG A 141 0.92 10.05 13.64
CA ARG A 141 0.76 11.50 13.83
C ARG A 141 0.53 12.24 12.52
N ASN A 142 0.01 13.46 12.61
CA ASN A 142 0.01 14.37 11.47
C ASN A 142 1.45 14.66 10.99
N LEU A 143 1.59 14.88 9.69
CA LEU A 143 2.79 15.47 9.13
C LEU A 143 2.90 16.94 9.58
N THR A 144 4.12 17.43 9.74
CA THR A 144 4.36 18.86 9.94
C THR A 144 4.17 19.62 8.62
N PRO A 145 3.97 20.95 8.66
CA PRO A 145 3.90 21.74 7.43
C PRO A 145 5.13 21.56 6.53
N GLU A 146 6.32 21.47 7.12
CA GLU A 146 7.58 21.27 6.40
C GLU A 146 7.62 19.90 5.71
N GLU A 147 7.18 18.84 6.39
CA GLU A 147 7.09 17.48 5.83
C GLU A 147 6.09 17.42 4.65
N ILE A 148 4.99 18.18 4.74
CA ILE A 148 3.98 18.29 3.68
C ILE A 148 4.57 18.99 2.45
N ASP A 149 5.23 20.14 2.68
CA ASP A 149 5.78 20.98 1.61
C ASP A 149 7.00 20.32 0.92
N GLU A 150 7.79 19.55 1.66
CA GLU A 150 9.00 18.92 1.14
C GLU A 150 8.70 17.69 0.28
N ALA A 151 7.98 16.70 0.82
CA ALA A 151 7.68 15.45 0.13
C ALA A 151 6.55 14.68 0.83
N TYR A 152 5.30 15.05 0.62
CA TYR A 152 4.12 14.54 1.33
C TYR A 152 4.05 13.01 1.40
N GLU A 153 4.10 12.34 0.26
CA GLU A 153 3.93 10.89 0.21
C GLU A 153 5.12 10.13 0.82
N LYS A 154 6.34 10.61 0.57
CA LYS A 154 7.54 10.04 1.20
C LYS A 154 7.49 10.19 2.72
N ASN A 155 7.17 11.40 3.19
CA ASN A 155 7.10 11.68 4.62
C ASN A 155 5.94 10.93 5.30
N THR A 156 4.85 10.65 4.59
CA THR A 156 3.81 9.73 5.06
C THR A 156 4.40 8.35 5.37
N GLY A 157 5.20 7.79 4.48
CA GLY A 157 5.89 6.52 4.73
C GLY A 157 6.84 6.57 5.92
N LEU A 158 7.62 7.63 6.04
CA LEU A 158 8.56 7.81 7.16
C LEU A 158 7.83 7.96 8.51
N VAL A 159 6.70 8.64 8.56
CA VAL A 159 5.89 8.80 9.78
C VAL A 159 5.19 7.49 10.17
N ILE A 160 4.80 6.66 9.20
CA ILE A 160 4.34 5.29 9.48
C ILE A 160 5.46 4.48 10.15
N ILE A 161 6.65 4.49 9.58
CA ILE A 161 7.83 3.80 10.13
C ILE A 161 8.15 4.30 11.55
N GLU A 162 8.20 5.61 11.74
CA GLU A 162 8.40 6.24 13.06
C GLU A 162 7.38 5.72 14.09
N THR A 163 6.11 5.61 13.70
CA THR A 163 5.04 5.12 14.58
C THR A 163 5.28 3.70 15.04
N PHE A 164 5.67 2.81 14.12
CA PHE A 164 5.95 1.41 14.45
C PHE A 164 7.22 1.25 15.31
N GLU A 165 8.28 1.97 14.98
CA GLU A 165 9.54 1.92 15.74
C GLU A 165 9.37 2.49 17.15
N THR A 166 8.78 3.67 17.30
CA THR A 166 8.63 4.32 18.60
C THR A 166 7.68 3.58 19.53
N ARG A 167 6.67 2.89 18.98
CA ARG A 167 5.72 2.09 19.76
C ARG A 167 6.15 0.63 19.91
N GLY A 168 7.24 0.20 19.27
CA GLY A 168 7.72 -1.19 19.31
C GLY A 168 6.75 -2.19 18.66
N ILE A 169 5.99 -1.76 17.66
CA ILE A 169 5.00 -2.59 16.95
C ILE A 169 5.72 -3.35 15.83
N LYS A 170 5.48 -4.65 15.76
CA LYS A 170 5.99 -5.47 14.65
C LYS A 170 5.02 -5.37 13.47
N PRO A 171 5.50 -4.98 12.26
CA PRO A 171 4.61 -4.70 11.13
C PRO A 171 3.78 -5.92 10.69
N MET A 172 4.34 -7.13 10.73
CA MET A 172 3.59 -8.32 10.33
C MET A 172 2.64 -8.87 11.41
N TYR A 173 2.71 -8.35 12.65
CA TYR A 173 1.76 -8.70 13.71
C TYR A 173 0.57 -7.74 13.74
N THR A 174 0.78 -6.49 13.33
CA THR A 174 -0.26 -5.48 13.18
C THR A 174 -0.12 -4.87 11.77
N PRO A 175 -0.58 -5.59 10.72
CA PRO A 175 -0.33 -5.18 9.33
C PRO A 175 -1.28 -4.08 8.85
N ALA A 176 -1.49 -3.05 9.67
CA ALA A 176 -2.34 -1.90 9.39
C ALA A 176 -1.89 -0.66 10.17
N VAL A 177 -2.14 0.51 9.60
CA VAL A 177 -1.93 1.82 10.22
C VAL A 177 -2.95 2.81 9.69
N LEU A 178 -3.36 3.75 10.53
CA LEU A 178 -4.09 4.94 10.12
C LEU A 178 -3.10 6.10 10.00
N CYS A 179 -3.19 6.87 8.95
CA CYS A 179 -2.50 8.15 8.85
C CYS A 179 -3.47 9.26 9.26
N ALA A 180 -3.15 10.02 10.31
CA ALA A 180 -4.04 11.05 10.84
C ALA A 180 -4.48 12.03 9.74
N ASN A 181 -5.78 12.33 9.70
CA ASN A 181 -6.45 13.18 8.70
C ASN A 181 -6.36 12.69 7.24
N HIS A 182 -5.96 11.43 6.98
CA HIS A 182 -5.81 10.92 5.64
C HIS A 182 -6.60 9.61 5.45
N GLY A 183 -6.03 8.49 5.87
CA GLY A 183 -6.65 7.18 5.68
C GLY A 183 -5.69 6.03 6.04
N PRO A 184 -6.13 4.79 5.80
CA PRO A 184 -5.36 3.62 6.18
C PRO A 184 -4.33 3.21 5.12
N PHE A 185 -3.27 2.57 5.61
CA PHE A 185 -2.42 1.65 4.85
C PHE A 185 -2.47 0.28 5.50
N THR A 186 -2.55 -0.76 4.68
CA THR A 186 -2.43 -2.16 5.11
C THR A 186 -1.41 -2.88 4.26
N TRP A 187 -0.88 -3.98 4.77
CA TRP A 187 0.09 -4.78 4.05
C TRP A 187 -0.02 -6.26 4.39
N GLY A 188 0.74 -7.07 3.71
CA GLY A 188 0.83 -8.50 3.91
C GLY A 188 2.04 -9.09 3.19
N LYS A 189 2.17 -10.41 3.21
CA LYS A 189 3.23 -11.15 2.51
C LYS A 189 3.13 -11.04 0.97
N ASP A 190 1.95 -10.68 0.46
CA ASP A 190 1.63 -10.46 -0.94
C ASP A 190 0.48 -9.46 -1.08
N ALA A 191 0.17 -9.08 -2.32
CA ALA A 191 -0.90 -8.12 -2.62
C ALA A 191 -2.29 -8.61 -2.16
N ALA A 192 -2.57 -9.91 -2.27
CA ALA A 192 -3.84 -10.49 -1.89
C ALA A 192 -4.06 -10.43 -0.37
N GLU A 193 -3.04 -10.76 0.43
CA GLU A 193 -3.11 -10.65 1.89
C GLU A 193 -3.22 -9.19 2.34
N ALA A 194 -2.52 -8.27 1.67
CA ALA A 194 -2.65 -6.84 1.96
C ALA A 194 -4.08 -6.34 1.76
N VAL A 195 -4.77 -6.77 0.68
CA VAL A 195 -6.19 -6.47 0.44
C VAL A 195 -7.08 -7.14 1.47
N HIS A 196 -6.82 -8.40 1.81
CA HIS A 196 -7.57 -9.08 2.87
C HIS A 196 -7.53 -8.29 4.18
N ASN A 197 -6.35 -7.83 4.58
CA ASN A 197 -6.17 -7.01 5.77
C ASN A 197 -6.89 -5.64 5.65
N ALA A 198 -6.97 -5.05 4.46
CA ALA A 198 -7.74 -3.82 4.24
C ALA A 198 -9.25 -4.04 4.44
N VAL A 199 -9.78 -5.17 3.96
CA VAL A 199 -11.19 -5.55 4.18
C VAL A 199 -11.46 -5.74 5.66
N VAL A 200 -10.61 -6.50 6.36
CA VAL A 200 -10.78 -6.74 7.80
C VAL A 200 -10.67 -5.44 8.60
N LEU A 201 -9.74 -4.55 8.23
CA LEU A 201 -9.61 -3.25 8.89
C LEU A 201 -10.91 -2.44 8.83
N GLU A 202 -11.58 -2.43 7.68
CA GLU A 202 -12.83 -1.68 7.51
C GLU A 202 -13.99 -2.28 8.33
N GLU A 203 -13.95 -3.59 8.57
CA GLU A 203 -14.99 -4.30 9.33
C GLU A 203 -14.81 -4.20 10.87
N VAL A 204 -13.65 -3.84 11.36
CA VAL A 204 -13.35 -3.79 12.82
C VAL A 204 -13.18 -2.40 13.35
#